data_0f453261408c0f39aba8b6fc6ffa2221
#
_entry.id   0f453261408c0f39aba8b6fc6ffa2221
#
_cell.length_a   1.000
_cell.length_b   1.000
_cell.length_c   1.000
_cell.angle_alpha   90.00
_cell.angle_beta   90.00
_cell.angle_gamma   90.00
#
_symmetry.space_group_name_H-M   'P 1'
#
loop_
_entity.id
_entity.type
_entity.pdbx_description
1 polymer ?
#
loop_
_entity_poly.entity_id
_entity_poly.type
_entity_poly.pdbx_seq_one_letter_code
_entity_poly.pdbx_strand_id
1 'polypeptide(L)'
;MSLTQTAVRPGRRVHWLELFFDLVMVVYIGQIAHVLHGDPSWMDAVAFVAFLAAAWWAWVNATVTMNLFGARITPSTWVAVTIAMIAIGVMAAAVPDALGDRAAAFAVGNALIRLVWLQPWFTHRRTIGIPWWRSVLYSVLPASLWIASIWVAPPWQWVLWAIAVAIEVALLSFLGGQRAWLRTALDVDHLVERVGLLIVIVFGESILNIISELDGHWTALAGLTAVLGFSAVSLLAWIYFGRANSAVERGLRGLLERGSVGGLRDTVMYLPFLLVAGVTLFATALGTAVADAGHHLPTGAAICLGTGISLFFLANTAESLRFGAPWRRVVLWGPAGILLPWGLVPLSDHVAAEIVVACSTAVIAALLALIEINAWRVRSRH
;
A
#
# COMPACT_ATOMS: atom_id res chain seq x y z
N MET A 1 35.44 -16.12 -31.41
CA MET A 1 35.09 -15.24 -30.27
C MET A 1 33.59 -15.38 -30.06
N SER A 2 33.20 -16.35 -29.19
CA SER A 2 31.79 -16.70 -28.93
C SER A 2 31.23 -15.67 -27.93
N LEU A 3 30.27 -14.86 -28.39
CA LEU A 3 29.46 -14.03 -27.53
C LEU A 3 28.54 -14.96 -26.75
N THR A 4 28.90 -15.26 -25.51
CA THR A 4 28.00 -15.90 -24.53
C THR A 4 26.79 -14.99 -24.38
N GLN A 5 25.70 -15.32 -25.04
CA GLN A 5 24.38 -14.79 -24.70
C GLN A 5 24.13 -15.14 -23.23
N THR A 6 24.19 -14.13 -22.38
CA THR A 6 23.69 -14.22 -21.01
C THR A 6 22.20 -14.54 -21.11
N ALA A 7 21.86 -15.80 -20.91
CA ALA A 7 20.48 -16.24 -20.83
C ALA A 7 19.78 -15.42 -19.74
N VAL A 8 18.86 -14.55 -20.14
CA VAL A 8 17.97 -13.82 -19.23
C VAL A 8 17.22 -14.90 -18.47
N ARG A 9 17.49 -15.01 -17.16
CA ARG A 9 16.72 -15.92 -16.30
C ARG A 9 15.26 -15.46 -16.38
N PRO A 10 14.30 -16.36 -16.71
CA PRO A 10 12.90 -16.01 -16.67
C PRO A 10 12.59 -15.55 -15.24
N GLY A 11 11.95 -14.36 -15.11
CA GLY A 11 11.57 -13.79 -13.84
C GLY A 11 10.75 -14.80 -13.02
N ARG A 12 10.99 -14.85 -11.72
CA ARG A 12 10.26 -15.74 -10.82
C ARG A 12 8.83 -15.21 -10.69
N ARG A 13 7.84 -16.07 -10.88
CA ARG A 13 6.43 -15.76 -10.61
C ARG A 13 6.13 -15.77 -9.11
N VAL A 14 5.16 -14.96 -8.71
CA VAL A 14 4.64 -14.96 -7.33
C VAL A 14 4.02 -16.31 -7.00
N HIS A 15 4.34 -16.86 -5.86
CA HIS A 15 3.82 -18.16 -5.41
C HIS A 15 2.43 -17.97 -4.76
N TRP A 16 1.54 -18.95 -4.89
CA TRP A 16 0.19 -18.95 -4.31
C TRP A 16 0.17 -18.64 -2.80
N LEU A 17 1.20 -19.10 -2.08
CA LEU A 17 1.35 -18.83 -0.65
C LEU A 17 1.56 -17.33 -0.35
N GLU A 18 2.26 -16.62 -1.23
CA GLU A 18 2.47 -15.18 -1.12
C GLU A 18 1.18 -14.40 -1.39
N LEU A 19 0.40 -14.87 -2.38
CA LEU A 19 -0.93 -14.31 -2.67
C LEU A 19 -1.90 -14.52 -1.50
N PHE A 20 -1.86 -15.68 -0.88
CA PHE A 20 -2.71 -15.96 0.28
C PHE A 20 -2.33 -15.06 1.48
N PHE A 21 -1.04 -14.81 1.68
CA PHE A 21 -0.59 -13.84 2.67
C PHE A 21 -1.08 -12.42 2.35
N ASP A 22 -1.03 -12.02 1.08
CA ASP A 22 -1.49 -10.69 0.64
C ASP A 22 -3.01 -10.53 0.82
N LEU A 23 -3.81 -11.60 0.65
CA LEU A 23 -5.24 -11.60 0.99
C LEU A 23 -5.48 -11.31 2.47
N VAL A 24 -4.73 -11.95 3.38
CA VAL A 24 -4.86 -11.69 4.83
C VAL A 24 -4.44 -10.26 5.17
N MET A 25 -3.41 -9.73 4.48
CA MET A 25 -3.00 -8.33 4.63
C MET A 25 -4.12 -7.36 4.20
N VAL A 26 -4.84 -7.67 3.12
CA VAL A 26 -5.94 -6.80 2.65
C VAL A 26 -7.14 -6.87 3.60
N VAL A 27 -7.45 -8.03 4.17
CA VAL A 27 -8.45 -8.12 5.26
C VAL A 27 -8.09 -7.20 6.43
N TYR A 28 -6.80 -7.15 6.81
CA TYR A 28 -6.34 -6.19 7.81
C TYR A 28 -6.55 -4.73 7.34
N ILE A 29 -6.24 -4.40 6.09
CA ILE A 29 -6.46 -3.06 5.52
C ILE A 29 -7.95 -2.71 5.56
N GLY A 30 -8.84 -3.64 5.23
CA GLY A 30 -10.30 -3.46 5.37
C GLY A 30 -10.70 -3.15 6.82
N GLN A 31 -10.14 -3.84 7.81
CA GLN A 31 -10.43 -3.56 9.23
C GLN A 31 -9.98 -2.16 9.65
N ILE A 32 -8.79 -1.70 9.24
CA ILE A 32 -8.36 -0.34 9.57
C ILE A 32 -9.13 0.73 8.79
N ALA A 33 -9.69 0.41 7.64
CA ALA A 33 -10.55 1.30 6.87
C ALA A 33 -11.83 1.67 7.66
N HIS A 34 -12.38 0.75 8.46
CA HIS A 34 -13.55 1.03 9.30
C HIS A 34 -13.34 2.14 10.34
N VAL A 35 -12.08 2.41 10.75
CA VAL A 35 -11.76 3.54 11.64
C VAL A 35 -12.09 4.89 10.99
N LEU A 36 -12.13 4.93 9.64
CA LEU A 36 -12.38 6.14 8.85
C LEU A 36 -13.82 6.23 8.33
N HIS A 37 -14.72 5.33 8.74
CA HIS A 37 -16.11 5.34 8.26
C HIS A 37 -16.92 6.46 8.90
N GLY A 38 -17.87 7.04 8.18
CA GLY A 38 -18.72 8.13 8.65
C GLY A 38 -18.02 9.49 8.60
N ASP A 39 -17.88 10.14 9.74
CA ASP A 39 -17.21 11.46 9.86
C ASP A 39 -15.90 11.35 10.66
N PRO A 40 -14.83 10.80 10.06
CA PRO A 40 -13.58 10.60 10.77
C PRO A 40 -12.92 11.91 11.19
N SER A 41 -12.45 11.93 12.43
CA SER A 41 -11.63 13.01 12.96
C SER A 41 -10.17 12.92 12.48
N TRP A 42 -9.39 13.97 12.76
CA TRP A 42 -7.96 13.92 12.51
C TRP A 42 -7.22 12.85 13.32
N MET A 43 -7.74 12.49 14.51
CA MET A 43 -7.19 11.42 15.34
C MET A 43 -7.41 10.05 14.71
N ASP A 44 -8.57 9.82 14.08
CA ASP A 44 -8.86 8.61 13.34
C ASP A 44 -7.96 8.48 12.12
N ALA A 45 -7.68 9.59 11.44
CA ALA A 45 -6.72 9.61 10.33
C ALA A 45 -5.29 9.27 10.80
N VAL A 46 -4.85 9.78 11.96
CA VAL A 46 -3.56 9.42 12.56
C VAL A 46 -3.51 7.95 12.96
N ALA A 47 -4.58 7.43 13.59
CA ALA A 47 -4.68 6.03 13.97
C ALA A 47 -4.62 5.12 12.72
N PHE A 48 -5.36 5.46 11.66
CA PHE A 48 -5.31 4.76 10.38
C PHE A 48 -3.88 4.68 9.83
N VAL A 49 -3.18 5.82 9.73
CA VAL A 49 -1.81 5.87 9.20
C VAL A 49 -0.86 5.05 10.08
N ALA A 50 -1.00 5.12 11.41
CA ALA A 50 -0.17 4.37 12.35
C ALA A 50 -0.39 2.85 12.22
N PHE A 51 -1.64 2.40 12.15
CA PHE A 51 -1.97 0.99 11.97
C PHE A 51 -1.55 0.49 10.59
N LEU A 52 -1.80 1.26 9.54
CA LEU A 52 -1.34 0.91 8.20
C LEU A 52 0.19 0.81 8.15
N ALA A 53 0.92 1.76 8.75
CA ALA A 53 2.38 1.72 8.80
C ALA A 53 2.90 0.49 9.54
N ALA A 54 2.30 0.11 10.69
CA ALA A 54 2.70 -1.06 11.45
C ALA A 54 2.64 -2.36 10.63
N ALA A 55 1.55 -2.58 9.89
CA ALA A 55 1.38 -3.75 9.04
C ALA A 55 2.16 -3.63 7.73
N TRP A 56 2.28 -2.43 7.17
CA TRP A 56 3.01 -2.20 5.92
C TRP A 56 4.49 -2.61 6.01
N TRP A 57 5.17 -2.22 7.09
CA TRP A 57 6.57 -2.60 7.28
C TRP A 57 6.72 -4.10 7.53
N ALA A 58 5.75 -4.73 8.17
CA ALA A 58 5.71 -6.19 8.28
C ALA A 58 5.54 -6.86 6.92
N TRP A 59 4.67 -6.33 6.05
CA TRP A 59 4.48 -6.79 4.68
C TRP A 59 5.73 -6.58 3.82
N VAL A 60 6.39 -5.42 3.92
CA VAL A 60 7.66 -5.13 3.24
C VAL A 60 8.74 -6.15 3.62
N ASN A 61 8.87 -6.45 4.92
CA ASN A 61 9.84 -7.44 5.41
C ASN A 61 9.53 -8.84 4.84
N ALA A 62 8.27 -9.26 4.84
CA ALA A 62 7.83 -10.51 4.22
C ALA A 62 8.17 -10.53 2.72
N THR A 63 7.86 -9.45 2.00
CA THR A 63 8.08 -9.33 0.56
C THR A 63 9.56 -9.43 0.19
N VAL A 64 10.42 -8.69 0.90
CA VAL A 64 11.87 -8.74 0.68
C VAL A 64 12.44 -10.11 1.04
N THR A 65 11.99 -10.71 2.15
CA THR A 65 12.44 -12.03 2.59
C THR A 65 12.06 -13.10 1.57
N MET A 66 10.82 -13.08 1.09
CA MET A 66 10.35 -14.03 0.07
C MET A 66 11.03 -13.80 -1.28
N ASN A 67 11.30 -12.57 -1.67
CA ASN A 67 12.04 -12.25 -2.89
C ASN A 67 13.46 -12.83 -2.85
N LEU A 68 14.17 -12.65 -1.74
CA LEU A 68 15.56 -13.09 -1.59
C LEU A 68 15.71 -14.60 -1.35
N PHE A 69 14.82 -15.22 -0.56
CA PHE A 69 14.98 -16.57 -0.05
C PHE A 69 13.88 -17.55 -0.48
N GLY A 70 12.79 -17.05 -1.03
CA GLY A 70 11.63 -17.86 -1.41
C GLY A 70 11.73 -18.56 -2.76
N ALA A 71 12.92 -18.67 -3.38
CA ALA A 71 13.08 -19.37 -4.67
C ALA A 71 12.64 -20.86 -4.63
N ARG A 72 12.70 -21.47 -3.45
CA ARG A 72 12.14 -22.79 -3.16
C ARG A 72 11.29 -22.72 -1.92
N ILE A 73 10.00 -23.04 -2.07
CA ILE A 73 9.08 -23.11 -0.93
C ILE A 73 9.34 -24.43 -0.20
N THR A 74 9.76 -24.31 1.05
CA THR A 74 10.06 -25.42 1.94
C THR A 74 8.96 -25.55 3.01
N PRO A 75 8.85 -26.68 3.74
CA PRO A 75 7.93 -26.77 4.87
C PRO A 75 8.14 -25.68 5.91
N SER A 76 9.39 -25.24 6.17
CA SER A 76 9.67 -24.13 7.08
C SER A 76 9.15 -22.80 6.55
N THR A 77 9.16 -22.59 5.22
CA THR A 77 8.56 -21.42 4.59
C THR A 77 7.03 -21.41 4.79
N TRP A 78 6.38 -22.57 4.61
CA TRP A 78 4.94 -22.72 4.88
C TRP A 78 4.60 -22.36 6.33
N VAL A 79 5.34 -22.92 7.29
CA VAL A 79 5.14 -22.62 8.72
C VAL A 79 5.35 -21.12 9.00
N ALA A 80 6.43 -20.53 8.48
CA ALA A 80 6.70 -19.11 8.70
C ALA A 80 5.60 -18.20 8.15
N VAL A 81 5.14 -18.44 6.91
CA VAL A 81 4.07 -17.63 6.31
C VAL A 81 2.73 -17.87 7.03
N THR A 82 2.43 -19.10 7.46
CA THR A 82 1.22 -19.38 8.25
C THR A 82 1.24 -18.63 9.59
N ILE A 83 2.36 -18.62 10.29
CA ILE A 83 2.51 -17.83 11.54
C ILE A 83 2.35 -16.34 11.26
N ALA A 84 2.91 -15.84 10.15
CA ALA A 84 2.77 -14.45 9.75
C ALA A 84 1.29 -14.08 9.44
N MET A 85 0.56 -14.97 8.76
CA MET A 85 -0.89 -14.79 8.51
C MET A 85 -1.70 -14.78 9.81
N ILE A 86 -1.40 -15.68 10.74
CA ILE A 86 -2.04 -15.69 12.07
C ILE A 86 -1.76 -14.37 12.80
N ALA A 87 -0.52 -13.89 12.75
CA ALA A 87 -0.14 -12.63 13.39
C ALA A 87 -0.93 -11.44 12.82
N ILE A 88 -1.03 -11.32 11.49
CA ILE A 88 -1.84 -10.27 10.85
C ILE A 88 -3.34 -10.46 11.17
N GLY A 89 -3.83 -11.70 11.18
CA GLY A 89 -5.22 -11.99 11.56
C GLY A 89 -5.55 -11.55 13.00
N VAL A 90 -4.63 -11.77 13.95
CA VAL A 90 -4.76 -11.28 15.33
C VAL A 90 -4.73 -9.74 15.36
N MET A 91 -3.83 -9.12 14.62
CA MET A 91 -3.79 -7.66 14.47
C MET A 91 -5.12 -7.12 13.90
N ALA A 92 -5.64 -7.73 12.84
CA ALA A 92 -6.90 -7.35 12.22
C ALA A 92 -8.08 -7.43 13.20
N ALA A 93 -8.19 -8.54 13.93
CA ALA A 93 -9.22 -8.74 14.95
C ALA A 93 -9.09 -7.76 16.12
N ALA A 94 -7.87 -7.26 16.38
CA ALA A 94 -7.63 -6.31 17.45
C ALA A 94 -7.94 -4.85 17.06
N VAL A 95 -7.88 -4.48 15.78
CA VAL A 95 -8.05 -3.10 15.27
C VAL A 95 -9.23 -2.35 15.88
N PRO A 96 -10.46 -2.91 15.98
CA PRO A 96 -11.60 -2.14 16.47
C PRO A 96 -11.43 -1.56 17.89
N ASP A 97 -10.53 -2.14 18.68
CA ASP A 97 -10.21 -1.68 20.03
C ASP A 97 -8.70 -1.77 20.33
N ALA A 98 -7.89 -1.54 19.32
CA ALA A 98 -6.43 -1.65 19.44
C ALA A 98 -5.81 -0.55 20.32
N LEU A 99 -6.51 0.56 20.54
CA LEU A 99 -6.10 1.63 21.45
C LEU A 99 -6.64 1.45 22.87
N GLY A 100 -7.47 0.40 23.11
CA GLY A 100 -8.10 0.04 24.36
C GLY A 100 -7.75 -1.38 24.81
N ASP A 101 -8.77 -2.20 25.10
CA ASP A 101 -8.63 -3.53 25.71
C ASP A 101 -7.88 -4.54 24.83
N ARG A 102 -7.86 -4.34 23.49
CA ARG A 102 -7.16 -5.24 22.55
C ARG A 102 -5.74 -4.80 22.22
N ALA A 103 -5.21 -3.76 22.89
CA ALA A 103 -3.86 -3.24 22.65
C ALA A 103 -2.78 -4.32 22.83
N ALA A 104 -2.90 -5.19 23.84
CA ALA A 104 -1.96 -6.29 24.07
C ALA A 104 -1.96 -7.30 22.92
N ALA A 105 -3.14 -7.68 22.40
CA ALA A 105 -3.24 -8.60 21.28
C ALA A 105 -2.64 -7.98 19.99
N PHE A 106 -2.89 -6.69 19.74
CA PHE A 106 -2.30 -5.95 18.63
C PHE A 106 -0.77 -5.92 18.73
N ALA A 107 -0.23 -5.65 19.92
CA ALA A 107 1.22 -5.63 20.17
C ALA A 107 1.86 -7.02 19.97
N VAL A 108 1.22 -8.09 20.48
CA VAL A 108 1.69 -9.47 20.29
C VAL A 108 1.72 -9.87 18.83
N GLY A 109 0.65 -9.56 18.06
CA GLY A 109 0.62 -9.79 16.61
C GLY A 109 1.76 -9.09 15.89
N ASN A 110 1.99 -7.80 16.20
CA ASN A 110 3.09 -7.02 15.67
C ASN A 110 4.47 -7.58 16.03
N ALA A 111 4.68 -8.06 17.25
CA ALA A 111 5.93 -8.69 17.65
C ALA A 111 6.15 -10.02 16.92
N LEU A 112 5.11 -10.86 16.84
CA LEU A 112 5.18 -12.19 16.24
C LEU A 112 5.56 -12.13 14.75
N ILE A 113 4.93 -11.24 13.97
CA ILE A 113 5.23 -11.12 12.55
C ILE A 113 6.67 -10.65 12.29
N ARG A 114 7.27 -9.90 13.20
CA ARG A 114 8.66 -9.48 13.08
C ARG A 114 9.63 -10.60 13.42
N LEU A 115 9.32 -11.39 14.43
CA LEU A 115 10.18 -12.49 14.89
C LEU A 115 10.18 -13.66 13.90
N VAL A 116 9.07 -13.94 13.22
CA VAL A 116 8.97 -15.08 12.30
C VAL A 116 9.98 -14.98 11.14
N TRP A 117 10.29 -13.77 10.70
CA TRP A 117 11.26 -13.55 9.61
C TRP A 117 12.73 -13.59 10.07
N LEU A 118 12.99 -13.65 11.36
CA LEU A 118 14.37 -13.78 11.86
C LEU A 118 15.04 -15.07 11.36
N GLN A 119 14.31 -16.18 11.31
CA GLN A 119 14.84 -17.50 10.94
C GLN A 119 15.45 -17.53 9.52
N PRO A 120 14.76 -17.13 8.43
CA PRO A 120 15.37 -17.15 7.10
C PRO A 120 16.57 -16.21 6.99
N TRP A 121 16.51 -15.01 7.58
CA TRP A 121 17.63 -14.07 7.59
C TRP A 121 18.83 -14.61 8.37
N PHE A 122 18.60 -15.24 9.51
CA PHE A 122 19.65 -15.82 10.32
C PHE A 122 20.29 -17.03 9.65
N THR A 123 19.50 -17.89 9.01
CA THR A 123 19.97 -19.08 8.31
C THR A 123 20.86 -18.70 7.12
N HIS A 124 20.45 -17.72 6.30
CA HIS A 124 21.17 -17.33 5.09
C HIS A 124 22.25 -16.26 5.31
N ARG A 125 22.43 -15.76 6.54
CA ARG A 125 23.35 -14.64 6.86
C ARG A 125 24.77 -14.83 6.35
N ARG A 126 25.30 -16.06 6.40
CA ARG A 126 26.67 -16.37 5.95
C ARG A 126 26.78 -16.29 4.44
N THR A 127 25.79 -16.79 3.71
CA THR A 127 25.74 -16.78 2.23
C THR A 127 25.66 -15.37 1.69
N ILE A 128 24.91 -14.48 2.35
CA ILE A 128 24.73 -13.09 1.93
C ILE A 128 25.70 -12.12 2.61
N GLY A 129 26.60 -12.63 3.46
CA GLY A 129 27.64 -11.82 4.13
C GLY A 129 27.09 -10.78 5.12
N ILE A 130 25.92 -11.07 5.74
CA ILE A 130 25.31 -10.19 6.76
C ILE A 130 25.78 -10.65 8.15
N PRO A 131 26.29 -9.76 9.00
CA PRO A 131 26.62 -10.10 10.38
C PRO A 131 25.35 -10.43 11.17
N TRP A 132 25.43 -11.43 12.05
CA TRP A 132 24.30 -11.97 12.81
C TRP A 132 23.53 -10.89 13.60
N TRP A 133 24.24 -9.92 14.16
CA TRP A 133 23.66 -8.84 14.96
C TRP A 133 22.68 -7.97 14.17
N ARG A 134 22.87 -7.84 12.84
CA ARG A 134 21.93 -7.08 11.98
C ARG A 134 20.60 -7.78 11.86
N SER A 135 20.58 -9.10 11.66
CA SER A 135 19.32 -9.85 11.59
C SER A 135 18.58 -9.78 12.92
N VAL A 136 19.32 -9.88 14.05
CA VAL A 136 18.74 -9.74 15.38
C VAL A 136 18.22 -8.32 15.62
N LEU A 137 19.02 -7.30 15.32
CA LEU A 137 18.64 -5.89 15.49
C LEU A 137 17.36 -5.56 14.70
N TYR A 138 17.26 -6.07 13.48
CA TYR A 138 16.13 -5.79 12.58
C TYR A 138 14.83 -6.44 13.02
N SER A 139 14.87 -7.61 13.62
CA SER A 139 13.69 -8.36 14.04
C SER A 139 13.39 -8.25 15.54
N VAL A 140 14.41 -8.41 16.39
CA VAL A 140 14.22 -8.50 17.85
C VAL A 140 13.99 -7.14 18.48
N LEU A 141 14.71 -6.08 18.03
CA LEU A 141 14.56 -4.76 18.65
C LEU A 141 13.15 -4.19 18.47
N PRO A 142 12.57 -4.12 17.26
CA PRO A 142 11.18 -3.69 17.12
C PRO A 142 10.20 -4.61 17.87
N ALA A 143 10.38 -5.93 17.79
CA ALA A 143 9.50 -6.88 18.48
C ALA A 143 9.55 -6.68 20.01
N SER A 144 10.70 -6.40 20.60
CA SER A 144 10.82 -6.15 22.03
C SER A 144 10.12 -4.86 22.45
N LEU A 145 10.11 -3.82 21.62
CA LEU A 145 9.35 -2.59 21.89
C LEU A 145 7.84 -2.83 21.83
N TRP A 146 7.38 -3.62 20.85
CA TRP A 146 5.97 -4.03 20.80
C TRP A 146 5.56 -4.82 22.05
N ILE A 147 6.36 -5.79 22.48
CA ILE A 147 6.08 -6.57 23.71
C ILE A 147 6.17 -5.70 24.95
N ALA A 148 7.21 -4.86 25.08
CA ALA A 148 7.35 -3.96 26.22
C ALA A 148 6.17 -2.99 26.38
N SER A 149 5.55 -2.59 25.28
CA SER A 149 4.39 -1.70 25.28
C SER A 149 3.18 -2.25 26.00
N ILE A 150 3.09 -3.58 26.21
CA ILE A 150 1.95 -4.23 26.90
C ILE A 150 1.86 -3.79 28.36
N TRP A 151 3.00 -3.47 28.97
CA TRP A 151 3.07 -3.05 30.38
C TRP A 151 3.17 -1.53 30.58
N VAL A 152 2.98 -0.78 29.50
CA VAL A 152 3.11 0.69 29.52
C VAL A 152 1.76 1.33 29.22
N ALA A 153 1.31 2.24 30.10
CA ALA A 153 0.05 2.94 29.91
C ALA A 153 0.12 3.99 28.77
N PRO A 154 -1.00 4.27 28.11
CA PRO A 154 -1.09 5.42 27.19
C PRO A 154 -0.72 6.75 27.89
N PRO A 155 -0.13 7.72 27.19
CA PRO A 155 0.19 7.69 25.76
C PRO A 155 1.53 7.04 25.42
N TRP A 156 2.33 6.64 26.42
CA TRP A 156 3.68 6.10 26.22
C TRP A 156 3.68 4.76 25.47
N GLN A 157 2.61 3.98 25.59
CA GLN A 157 2.39 2.77 24.79
C GLN A 157 2.45 3.08 23.29
N TRP A 158 1.73 4.10 22.83
CA TRP A 158 1.68 4.50 21.42
C TRP A 158 3.00 5.10 20.94
N VAL A 159 3.71 5.77 21.85
CA VAL A 159 5.08 6.28 21.57
C VAL A 159 6.02 5.10 21.29
N LEU A 160 5.95 4.01 22.07
CA LEU A 160 6.74 2.80 21.81
C LEU A 160 6.42 2.17 20.46
N TRP A 161 5.14 2.13 20.06
CA TRP A 161 4.73 1.66 18.73
C TRP A 161 5.31 2.52 17.60
N ALA A 162 5.21 3.82 17.73
CA ALA A 162 5.79 4.76 16.76
C ALA A 162 7.31 4.61 16.67
N ILE A 163 8.00 4.45 17.79
CA ILE A 163 9.44 4.22 17.83
C ILE A 163 9.80 2.87 17.17
N ALA A 164 9.04 1.81 17.42
CA ALA A 164 9.27 0.50 16.81
C ALA A 164 9.21 0.58 15.28
N VAL A 165 8.15 1.22 14.74
CA VAL A 165 8.01 1.44 13.28
C VAL A 165 9.10 2.36 12.75
N ALA A 166 9.41 3.46 13.43
CA ALA A 166 10.44 4.40 13.02
C ALA A 166 11.83 3.74 12.94
N ILE A 167 12.16 2.84 13.88
CA ILE A 167 13.39 2.06 13.86
C ILE A 167 13.43 1.15 12.62
N GLU A 168 12.36 0.45 12.28
CA GLU A 168 12.30 -0.39 11.07
C GLU A 168 12.53 0.43 9.80
N VAL A 169 11.83 1.57 9.67
CA VAL A 169 12.01 2.51 8.55
C VAL A 169 13.45 2.99 8.47
N ALA A 170 14.04 3.40 9.60
CA ALA A 170 15.42 3.89 9.66
C ALA A 170 16.42 2.78 9.30
N LEU A 171 16.30 1.60 9.89
CA LEU A 171 17.18 0.47 9.62
C LEU A 171 17.14 0.07 8.14
N LEU A 172 15.96 0.04 7.54
CA LEU A 172 15.80 -0.27 6.12
C LEU A 172 16.41 0.82 5.24
N SER A 173 16.21 2.08 5.62
CA SER A 173 16.71 3.24 4.87
C SER A 173 18.23 3.37 4.91
N PHE A 174 18.84 3.22 6.07
CA PHE A 174 20.26 3.47 6.26
C PHE A 174 21.14 2.21 6.08
N LEU A 175 20.63 1.03 6.44
CA LEU A 175 21.41 -0.20 6.41
C LEU A 175 21.16 -1.07 5.17
N GLY A 176 20.03 -0.87 4.46
CA GLY A 176 19.63 -1.70 3.30
C GLY A 176 20.35 -1.36 2.00
N GLY A 177 20.77 -0.11 1.82
CA GLY A 177 21.04 0.47 0.49
C GLY A 177 22.45 0.32 -0.09
N GLN A 178 23.45 -0.26 0.60
CA GLN A 178 24.85 -0.10 0.18
C GLN A 178 25.56 -1.37 -0.30
N ARG A 179 24.89 -2.49 -0.55
CA ARG A 179 25.58 -3.74 -0.90
C ARG A 179 25.37 -4.15 -2.34
N ALA A 180 26.48 -4.35 -3.06
CA ALA A 180 26.50 -4.81 -4.46
C ALA A 180 25.75 -6.13 -4.68
N TRP A 181 25.72 -7.05 -3.69
CA TRP A 181 25.02 -8.32 -3.79
C TRP A 181 23.49 -8.18 -3.90
N LEU A 182 22.89 -7.14 -3.30
CA LEU A 182 21.43 -6.89 -3.43
C LEU A 182 21.02 -6.72 -4.89
N ARG A 183 21.87 -6.12 -5.72
CA ARG A 183 21.62 -5.92 -7.15
C ARG A 183 21.47 -7.25 -7.92
N THR A 184 22.23 -8.27 -7.51
CA THR A 184 22.24 -9.59 -8.15
C THR A 184 21.26 -10.56 -7.54
N ALA A 185 20.81 -10.28 -6.29
CA ALA A 185 19.92 -11.15 -5.54
C ALA A 185 18.44 -10.78 -5.68
N LEU A 186 18.12 -9.48 -5.90
CA LEU A 186 16.75 -9.01 -6.05
C LEU A 186 16.18 -9.40 -7.42
N ASP A 187 15.03 -10.03 -7.40
CA ASP A 187 14.20 -10.27 -8.58
C ASP A 187 13.16 -9.16 -8.72
N VAL A 188 13.40 -8.24 -9.66
CA VAL A 188 12.55 -7.06 -9.90
C VAL A 188 11.18 -7.48 -10.41
N ASP A 189 11.12 -8.48 -11.29
CA ASP A 189 9.87 -8.93 -11.91
C ASP A 189 8.92 -9.49 -10.83
N HIS A 190 9.47 -10.28 -9.91
CA HIS A 190 8.74 -10.79 -8.75
C HIS A 190 8.24 -9.66 -7.84
N LEU A 191 9.04 -8.61 -7.60
CA LEU A 191 8.61 -7.47 -6.78
C LEU A 191 7.48 -6.68 -7.44
N VAL A 192 7.58 -6.41 -8.74
CA VAL A 192 6.55 -5.69 -9.51
C VAL A 192 5.25 -6.48 -9.53
N GLU A 193 5.33 -7.78 -9.82
CA GLU A 193 4.18 -8.67 -9.83
C GLU A 193 3.50 -8.67 -8.45
N ARG A 194 4.26 -8.81 -7.37
CA ARG A 194 3.71 -8.86 -6.01
C ARG A 194 3.06 -7.55 -5.58
N VAL A 195 3.69 -6.40 -5.82
CA VAL A 195 3.09 -5.09 -5.54
C VAL A 195 1.81 -4.90 -6.35
N GLY A 196 1.85 -5.25 -7.65
CA GLY A 196 0.67 -5.16 -8.53
C GLY A 196 -0.50 -6.01 -8.04
N LEU A 197 -0.23 -7.25 -7.60
CA LEU A 197 -1.25 -8.16 -7.07
C LEU A 197 -1.86 -7.64 -5.76
N LEU A 198 -1.04 -7.13 -4.83
CA LEU A 198 -1.56 -6.49 -3.62
C LEU A 198 -2.52 -5.34 -3.97
N ILE A 199 -2.14 -4.49 -4.92
CA ILE A 199 -2.96 -3.34 -5.32
C ILE A 199 -4.27 -3.79 -5.98
N VAL A 200 -4.25 -4.88 -6.80
CA VAL A 200 -5.50 -5.48 -7.33
C VAL A 200 -6.43 -5.87 -6.19
N ILE A 201 -5.91 -6.51 -5.14
CA ILE A 201 -6.73 -6.98 -4.01
C ILE A 201 -7.26 -5.79 -3.20
N VAL A 202 -6.46 -4.71 -3.04
CA VAL A 202 -6.92 -3.47 -2.37
C VAL A 202 -8.04 -2.77 -3.17
N PHE A 203 -7.96 -2.76 -4.50
CA PHE A 203 -9.10 -2.30 -5.32
C PHE A 203 -10.32 -3.21 -5.17
N GLY A 204 -10.11 -4.52 -5.05
CA GLY A 204 -11.20 -5.48 -4.76
C GLY A 204 -11.88 -5.19 -3.43
N GLU A 205 -11.12 -4.88 -2.38
CA GLU A 205 -11.65 -4.47 -1.07
C GLU A 205 -12.49 -3.18 -1.17
N SER A 206 -12.05 -2.22 -2.01
CA SER A 206 -12.82 -1.01 -2.27
C SER A 206 -14.21 -1.31 -2.84
N ILE A 207 -14.30 -2.29 -3.71
CA ILE A 207 -15.55 -2.77 -4.30
C ILE A 207 -16.43 -3.46 -3.25
N LEU A 208 -15.82 -4.31 -2.42
CA LEU A 208 -16.54 -5.00 -1.34
C LEU A 208 -17.15 -4.00 -0.35
N ASN A 209 -16.43 -2.94 0.00
CA ASN A 209 -16.93 -1.88 0.87
C ASN A 209 -18.17 -1.18 0.26
N ILE A 210 -18.14 -0.80 -1.03
CA ILE A 210 -19.30 -0.21 -1.72
C ILE A 210 -20.49 -1.16 -1.71
N ILE A 211 -20.27 -2.46 -1.98
CA ILE A 211 -21.34 -3.47 -2.01
C ILE A 211 -21.94 -3.67 -0.62
N SER A 212 -21.11 -3.73 0.42
CA SER A 212 -21.56 -3.92 1.80
C SER A 212 -22.42 -2.76 2.27
N GLU A 213 -22.03 -1.52 1.95
CA GLU A 213 -22.81 -0.33 2.31
C GLU A 213 -24.13 -0.26 1.51
N LEU A 214 -24.10 -0.64 0.24
CA LEU A 214 -25.32 -0.71 -0.58
C LEU A 214 -26.31 -1.75 -0.02
N ASP A 215 -25.83 -2.90 0.45
CA ASP A 215 -26.67 -3.93 1.06
C ASP A 215 -27.37 -3.42 2.32
N GLY A 216 -26.62 -2.66 3.15
CA GLY A 216 -27.16 -2.04 4.37
C GLY A 216 -28.12 -0.85 4.12
N HIS A 217 -28.03 -0.19 2.95
CA HIS A 217 -28.74 1.07 2.63
C HIS A 217 -29.44 0.99 1.26
N TRP A 218 -30.24 -0.03 1.02
CA TRP A 218 -30.82 -0.35 -0.28
C TRP A 218 -31.88 0.67 -0.73
N THR A 219 -31.44 1.72 -1.45
CA THR A 219 -32.29 2.74 -2.09
C THR A 219 -31.84 2.99 -3.53
N ALA A 220 -32.68 3.64 -4.34
CA ALA A 220 -32.33 4.00 -5.71
C ALA A 220 -31.14 4.97 -5.76
N LEU A 221 -31.06 5.92 -4.81
CA LEU A 221 -29.95 6.87 -4.71
C LEU A 221 -28.65 6.19 -4.26
N ALA A 222 -28.71 5.31 -3.26
CA ALA A 222 -27.56 4.51 -2.84
C ALA A 222 -27.06 3.64 -4.01
N GLY A 223 -27.96 3.03 -4.78
CA GLY A 223 -27.62 2.29 -5.99
C GLY A 223 -26.91 3.15 -7.04
N LEU A 224 -27.40 4.37 -7.30
CA LEU A 224 -26.76 5.31 -8.21
C LEU A 224 -25.37 5.71 -7.71
N THR A 225 -25.24 6.04 -6.40
CA THR A 225 -23.97 6.39 -5.76
C THR A 225 -22.98 5.25 -5.86
N ALA A 226 -23.42 4.02 -5.63
CA ALA A 226 -22.60 2.81 -5.75
C ALA A 226 -22.09 2.61 -7.19
N VAL A 227 -22.94 2.79 -8.21
CA VAL A 227 -22.54 2.70 -9.63
C VAL A 227 -21.50 3.77 -9.99
N LEU A 228 -21.69 5.00 -9.51
CA LEU A 228 -20.69 6.08 -9.68
C LEU A 228 -19.40 5.75 -8.97
N GLY A 229 -19.46 5.29 -7.72
CA GLY A 229 -18.29 4.86 -6.95
C GLY A 229 -17.53 3.71 -7.61
N PHE A 230 -18.25 2.70 -8.11
CA PHE A 230 -17.69 1.60 -8.90
C PHE A 230 -16.96 2.10 -10.16
N SER A 231 -17.59 3.06 -10.85
CA SER A 231 -16.99 3.68 -12.03
C SER A 231 -15.69 4.41 -11.68
N ALA A 232 -15.69 5.16 -10.58
CA ALA A 232 -14.51 5.88 -10.10
C ALA A 232 -13.36 4.94 -9.73
N VAL A 233 -13.64 3.85 -8.99
CA VAL A 233 -12.66 2.80 -8.67
C VAL A 233 -12.10 2.17 -9.95
N SER A 234 -12.96 1.86 -10.92
CA SER A 234 -12.55 1.27 -12.21
C SER A 234 -11.66 2.20 -13.02
N LEU A 235 -11.93 3.51 -13.01
CA LEU A 235 -11.10 4.51 -13.66
C LEU A 235 -9.71 4.63 -13.02
N LEU A 236 -9.63 4.62 -11.69
CA LEU A 236 -8.33 4.61 -10.97
C LEU A 236 -7.55 3.32 -11.28
N ALA A 237 -8.24 2.17 -11.28
CA ALA A 237 -7.65 0.89 -11.65
C ALA A 237 -7.13 0.92 -13.11
N TRP A 238 -7.89 1.54 -14.04
CA TRP A 238 -7.43 1.72 -15.41
C TRP A 238 -6.18 2.58 -15.50
N ILE A 239 -6.12 3.70 -14.78
CA ILE A 239 -4.91 4.55 -14.72
C ILE A 239 -3.72 3.73 -14.24
N TYR A 240 -3.90 2.95 -13.18
CA TYR A 240 -2.82 2.17 -12.57
C TYR A 240 -2.38 0.99 -13.48
N PHE A 241 -3.29 0.08 -13.84
CA PHE A 241 -2.93 -1.14 -14.57
C PHE A 241 -2.70 -0.90 -16.05
N GLY A 242 -3.39 0.05 -16.66
CA GLY A 242 -3.25 0.33 -18.07
C GLY A 242 -1.91 0.98 -18.45
N ARG A 243 -1.24 1.64 -17.50
CA ARG A 243 -0.02 2.40 -17.79
C ARG A 243 1.10 2.25 -16.77
N ALA A 244 0.77 2.27 -15.48
CA ALA A 244 1.78 2.26 -14.44
C ALA A 244 2.58 0.96 -14.45
N ASN A 245 1.94 -0.19 -14.53
CA ASN A 245 2.59 -1.48 -14.37
C ASN A 245 3.77 -1.72 -15.33
N SER A 246 3.58 -1.46 -16.64
CA SER A 246 4.67 -1.59 -17.63
C SER A 246 5.72 -0.49 -17.51
N ALA A 247 5.35 0.70 -17.01
CA ALA A 247 6.29 1.78 -16.75
C ALA A 247 7.12 1.50 -15.49
N VAL A 248 6.50 0.95 -14.44
CA VAL A 248 7.15 0.52 -13.20
C VAL A 248 8.20 -0.53 -13.48
N GLU A 249 7.87 -1.59 -14.23
CA GLU A 249 8.82 -2.64 -14.60
C GLU A 249 10.06 -2.08 -15.32
N ARG A 250 9.86 -1.30 -16.39
CA ARG A 250 10.96 -0.67 -17.12
C ARG A 250 11.76 0.32 -16.26
N GLY A 251 11.06 1.09 -15.44
CA GLY A 251 11.68 2.06 -14.54
C GLY A 251 12.55 1.42 -13.48
N LEU A 252 12.06 0.34 -12.84
CA LEU A 252 12.80 -0.41 -11.82
C LEU A 252 14.02 -1.12 -12.41
N ARG A 253 13.91 -1.72 -13.60
CA ARG A 253 15.06 -2.29 -14.32
C ARG A 253 16.12 -1.20 -14.62
N GLY A 254 15.69 -0.02 -15.10
CA GLY A 254 16.60 1.11 -15.33
C GLY A 254 17.25 1.66 -14.05
N LEU A 255 16.56 1.62 -12.90
CA LEU A 255 17.15 1.98 -11.60
C LEU A 255 18.20 0.95 -11.16
N LEU A 256 17.92 -0.34 -11.38
CA LEU A 256 18.84 -1.44 -11.06
C LEU A 256 20.11 -1.36 -11.92
N GLU A 257 19.98 -1.14 -13.23
CA GLU A 257 21.11 -0.96 -14.17
C GLU A 257 22.00 0.23 -13.80
N ARG A 258 21.39 1.34 -13.39
CA ARG A 258 22.11 2.54 -12.89
C ARG A 258 22.68 2.36 -11.49
N GLY A 259 22.40 1.24 -10.84
CA GLY A 259 22.88 0.92 -9.50
C GLY A 259 22.20 1.69 -8.38
N SER A 260 21.04 2.28 -8.62
CA SER A 260 20.27 3.03 -7.62
C SER A 260 19.44 2.11 -6.74
N VAL A 261 20.09 1.37 -5.81
CA VAL A 261 19.38 0.49 -4.86
C VAL A 261 18.45 1.29 -3.96
N GLY A 262 18.83 2.50 -3.57
CA GLY A 262 17.96 3.42 -2.83
C GLY A 262 16.71 3.79 -3.63
N GLY A 263 16.86 4.08 -4.93
CA GLY A 263 15.74 4.34 -5.83
C GLY A 263 14.79 3.16 -5.97
N LEU A 264 15.32 1.96 -6.10
CA LEU A 264 14.54 0.73 -6.16
C LEU A 264 13.73 0.53 -4.86
N ARG A 265 14.40 0.64 -3.71
CA ARG A 265 13.77 0.54 -2.39
C ARG A 265 12.60 1.52 -2.26
N ASP A 266 12.85 2.79 -2.51
CA ASP A 266 11.86 3.84 -2.31
C ASP A 266 10.64 3.65 -3.22
N THR A 267 10.84 3.18 -4.44
CA THR A 267 9.76 2.91 -5.39
C THR A 267 8.91 1.70 -4.99
N VAL A 268 9.53 0.65 -4.44
CA VAL A 268 8.81 -0.58 -4.06
C VAL A 268 8.20 -0.50 -2.66
N MET A 269 8.74 0.34 -1.78
CA MET A 269 8.34 0.36 -0.37
C MET A 269 7.52 1.58 0.04
N TYR A 270 7.88 2.78 -0.43
CA TYR A 270 7.22 4.01 0.01
C TYR A 270 6.08 4.46 -0.92
N LEU A 271 6.27 4.37 -2.24
CA LEU A 271 5.23 4.82 -3.17
C LEU A 271 3.98 3.92 -3.13
N PRO A 272 4.09 2.58 -3.08
CA PRO A 272 2.92 1.73 -2.91
C PRO A 272 2.22 1.91 -1.55
N PHE A 273 2.94 2.29 -0.49
CA PHE A 273 2.32 2.68 0.78
C PHE A 273 1.34 3.85 0.60
N LEU A 274 1.79 4.92 -0.08
CA LEU A 274 0.94 6.07 -0.38
C LEU A 274 -0.24 5.69 -1.28
N LEU A 275 0.00 4.81 -2.24
CA LEU A 275 -1.04 4.34 -3.15
C LEU A 275 -2.11 3.54 -2.42
N VAL A 276 -1.71 2.58 -1.58
CA VAL A 276 -2.63 1.77 -0.76
C VAL A 276 -3.40 2.66 0.21
N ALA A 277 -2.71 3.57 0.92
CA ALA A 277 -3.37 4.54 1.79
C ALA A 277 -4.41 5.38 1.03
N GLY A 278 -4.04 5.88 -0.16
CA GLY A 278 -4.92 6.70 -1.00
C GLY A 278 -6.16 5.92 -1.46
N VAL A 279 -5.98 4.70 -1.97
CA VAL A 279 -7.10 3.86 -2.42
C VAL A 279 -8.01 3.49 -1.25
N THR A 280 -7.46 3.19 -0.08
CA THR A 280 -8.26 2.86 1.11
C THR A 280 -9.06 4.05 1.62
N LEU A 281 -8.46 5.24 1.73
CA LEU A 281 -9.17 6.48 2.09
C LEU A 281 -10.31 6.79 1.12
N PHE A 282 -10.04 6.66 -0.17
CA PHE A 282 -11.04 6.86 -1.21
C PHE A 282 -12.19 5.87 -1.10
N ALA A 283 -11.87 4.58 -0.92
CA ALA A 283 -12.86 3.50 -0.79
C ALA A 283 -13.78 3.70 0.41
N THR A 284 -13.22 4.08 1.57
CA THR A 284 -14.00 4.34 2.79
C THR A 284 -14.96 5.51 2.59
N ALA A 285 -14.48 6.59 1.98
CA ALA A 285 -15.32 7.74 1.66
C ALA A 285 -16.45 7.41 0.68
N LEU A 286 -16.21 6.51 -0.29
CA LEU A 286 -17.25 6.01 -1.19
C LEU A 286 -18.28 5.18 -0.44
N GLY A 287 -17.88 4.30 0.49
CA GLY A 287 -18.80 3.56 1.34
C GLY A 287 -19.69 4.50 2.14
N THR A 288 -19.10 5.49 2.84
CA THR A 288 -19.87 6.53 3.57
C THR A 288 -20.84 7.27 2.63
N ALA A 289 -20.40 7.63 1.40
CA ALA A 289 -21.29 8.30 0.45
C ALA A 289 -22.48 7.43 -0.02
N VAL A 290 -22.31 6.11 -0.08
CA VAL A 290 -23.40 5.18 -0.39
C VAL A 290 -24.39 5.09 0.79
N ALA A 291 -23.87 5.03 2.02
CA ALA A 291 -24.71 5.02 3.23
C ALA A 291 -25.50 6.32 3.40
N ASP A 292 -24.88 7.47 3.09
CA ASP A 292 -25.47 8.81 3.23
C ASP A 292 -26.10 9.33 1.92
N ALA A 293 -26.44 8.46 0.97
CA ALA A 293 -27.04 8.86 -0.30
C ALA A 293 -28.35 9.65 -0.08
N GLY A 294 -28.45 10.85 -0.70
CA GLY A 294 -29.53 11.80 -0.49
C GLY A 294 -29.29 12.81 0.63
N HIS A 295 -28.22 12.68 1.38
CA HIS A 295 -27.77 13.61 2.42
C HIS A 295 -26.42 14.24 2.05
N HIS A 296 -25.97 15.23 2.82
CA HIS A 296 -24.62 15.78 2.66
C HIS A 296 -23.58 14.77 3.08
N LEU A 297 -22.49 14.66 2.30
CA LEU A 297 -21.35 13.85 2.69
C LEU A 297 -20.65 14.49 3.89
N PRO A 298 -20.44 13.77 5.01
CA PRO A 298 -19.72 14.30 6.16
C PRO A 298 -18.34 14.87 5.77
N THR A 299 -17.95 15.96 6.45
CA THR A 299 -16.70 16.68 6.11
C THR A 299 -15.47 15.79 6.21
N GLY A 300 -15.40 14.93 7.24
CA GLY A 300 -14.32 13.96 7.38
C GLY A 300 -14.23 12.96 6.22
N ALA A 301 -15.39 12.46 5.75
CA ALA A 301 -15.44 11.59 4.58
C ALA A 301 -15.05 12.34 3.30
N ALA A 302 -15.48 13.61 3.13
CA ALA A 302 -15.08 14.43 1.99
C ALA A 302 -13.56 14.69 1.97
N ILE A 303 -12.94 14.92 3.13
CA ILE A 303 -11.49 15.02 3.29
C ILE A 303 -10.81 13.68 2.91
N CYS A 304 -11.35 12.55 3.36
CA CYS A 304 -10.84 11.23 2.97
C CYS A 304 -10.93 11.02 1.45
N LEU A 305 -12.04 11.42 0.82
CA LEU A 305 -12.24 11.34 -0.63
C LEU A 305 -11.17 12.15 -1.38
N GLY A 306 -11.03 13.43 -1.03
CA GLY A 306 -10.07 14.35 -1.64
C GLY A 306 -8.63 13.88 -1.43
N THR A 307 -8.27 13.52 -0.18
CA THR A 307 -6.93 13.02 0.17
C THR A 307 -6.62 11.71 -0.55
N GLY A 308 -7.58 10.80 -0.63
CA GLY A 308 -7.43 9.50 -1.28
C GLY A 308 -7.05 9.64 -2.75
N ILE A 309 -7.79 10.45 -3.51
CA ILE A 309 -7.49 10.74 -4.93
C ILE A 309 -6.14 11.47 -5.04
N SER A 310 -5.87 12.43 -4.16
CA SER A 310 -4.62 13.20 -4.17
C SER A 310 -3.40 12.32 -3.94
N LEU A 311 -3.44 11.39 -2.97
CA LEU A 311 -2.36 10.44 -2.70
C LEU A 311 -2.14 9.46 -3.86
N PHE A 312 -3.23 8.99 -4.50
CA PHE A 312 -3.14 8.17 -5.69
C PHE A 312 -2.37 8.88 -6.81
N PHE A 313 -2.74 10.12 -7.13
CA PHE A 313 -2.05 10.90 -8.17
C PHE A 313 -0.66 11.35 -7.74
N LEU A 314 -0.41 11.62 -6.46
CA LEU A 314 0.91 11.93 -5.93
C LEU A 314 1.87 10.75 -6.12
N ALA A 315 1.46 9.53 -5.76
CA ALA A 315 2.26 8.32 -5.94
C ALA A 315 2.59 8.10 -7.42
N ASN A 316 1.58 8.14 -8.31
CA ASN A 316 1.79 7.96 -9.75
C ASN A 316 2.66 9.07 -10.37
N THR A 317 2.54 10.32 -9.89
CA THR A 317 3.38 11.46 -10.30
C THR A 317 4.83 11.23 -9.89
N ALA A 318 5.06 10.86 -8.64
CA ALA A 318 6.39 10.60 -8.10
C ALA A 318 7.06 9.42 -8.83
N GLU A 319 6.34 8.33 -9.09
CA GLU A 319 6.81 7.19 -9.89
C GLU A 319 7.21 7.63 -11.30
N SER A 320 6.34 8.35 -11.99
CA SER A 320 6.57 8.81 -13.36
C SER A 320 7.85 9.66 -13.48
N LEU A 321 8.03 10.62 -12.57
CA LEU A 321 9.22 11.48 -12.53
C LEU A 321 10.47 10.67 -12.21
N ARG A 322 10.38 9.73 -11.26
CA ARG A 322 11.50 8.88 -10.84
C ARG A 322 11.98 7.95 -11.95
N PHE A 323 11.08 7.48 -12.81
CA PHE A 323 11.40 6.67 -13.97
C PHE A 323 11.89 7.49 -15.18
N GLY A 324 12.03 8.80 -15.00
CA GLY A 324 12.59 9.69 -16.02
C GLY A 324 11.57 10.20 -17.05
N ALA A 325 10.28 10.14 -16.71
CA ALA A 325 9.29 10.81 -17.54
C ALA A 325 9.58 12.32 -17.61
N PRO A 326 9.53 12.95 -18.78
CA PRO A 326 9.75 14.39 -18.89
C PRO A 326 8.74 15.17 -18.04
N TRP A 327 9.22 16.03 -17.16
CA TRP A 327 8.38 16.81 -16.24
C TRP A 327 7.24 17.56 -16.95
N ARG A 328 7.50 18.05 -18.18
CA ARG A 328 6.50 18.73 -19.01
C ARG A 328 5.28 17.86 -19.35
N ARG A 329 5.41 16.53 -19.33
CA ARG A 329 4.29 15.60 -19.53
C ARG A 329 3.54 15.33 -18.25
N VAL A 330 4.26 15.25 -17.15
CA VAL A 330 3.71 14.96 -15.83
C VAL A 330 2.94 16.17 -15.28
N VAL A 331 3.43 17.39 -15.54
CA VAL A 331 2.77 18.64 -15.07
C VAL A 331 1.37 18.85 -15.66
N LEU A 332 1.03 18.18 -16.75
CA LEU A 332 -0.30 18.30 -17.38
C LEU A 332 -1.40 17.61 -16.56
N TRP A 333 -1.09 16.59 -15.82
CA TRP A 333 -2.07 15.80 -15.04
C TRP A 333 -1.73 15.67 -13.56
N GLY A 334 -0.45 15.64 -13.19
CA GLY A 334 0.00 15.40 -11.83
C GLY A 334 -0.50 16.45 -10.83
N PRO A 335 -0.15 17.75 -10.99
CA PRO A 335 -0.64 18.79 -10.10
C PRO A 335 -2.18 18.91 -10.07
N ALA A 336 -2.84 18.71 -11.22
CA ALA A 336 -4.29 18.72 -11.30
C ALA A 336 -4.90 17.55 -10.49
N GLY A 337 -4.33 16.33 -10.63
CA GLY A 337 -4.77 15.16 -9.87
C GLY A 337 -4.55 15.29 -8.36
N ILE A 338 -3.54 16.06 -7.93
CA ILE A 338 -3.24 16.29 -6.52
C ILE A 338 -4.13 17.40 -5.93
N LEU A 339 -4.41 18.46 -6.69
CA LEU A 339 -5.05 19.66 -6.14
C LEU A 339 -6.56 19.73 -6.38
N LEU A 340 -7.06 19.30 -7.56
CA LEU A 340 -8.49 19.41 -7.88
C LEU A 340 -9.40 18.62 -6.92
N PRO A 341 -9.03 17.44 -6.41
CA PRO A 341 -9.90 16.70 -5.50
C PRO A 341 -10.22 17.47 -4.19
N TRP A 342 -9.37 18.40 -3.77
CA TRP A 342 -9.63 19.22 -2.59
C TRP A 342 -10.81 20.20 -2.77
N GLY A 343 -11.20 20.50 -4.01
CA GLY A 343 -12.42 21.25 -4.31
C GLY A 343 -13.70 20.49 -3.97
N LEU A 344 -13.64 19.17 -3.79
CA LEU A 344 -14.78 18.35 -3.37
C LEU A 344 -15.14 18.56 -1.89
N VAL A 345 -14.18 18.97 -1.06
CA VAL A 345 -14.40 19.19 0.38
C VAL A 345 -15.39 20.34 0.61
N PRO A 346 -15.18 21.59 0.15
CA PRO A 346 -16.19 22.62 0.33
C PRO A 346 -17.48 22.36 -0.47
N LEU A 347 -17.43 21.56 -1.53
CA LEU A 347 -18.62 21.18 -2.29
C LEU A 347 -19.55 20.29 -1.48
N SER A 348 -19.02 19.42 -0.61
CA SER A 348 -19.81 18.48 0.20
C SER A 348 -20.77 19.16 1.17
N ASP A 349 -20.49 20.41 1.57
CA ASP A 349 -21.36 21.19 2.45
C ASP A 349 -22.61 21.75 1.73
N HIS A 350 -22.63 21.71 0.38
CA HIS A 350 -23.64 22.38 -0.43
C HIS A 350 -24.48 21.41 -1.29
N VAL A 351 -23.99 20.18 -1.51
CA VAL A 351 -24.66 19.19 -2.37
C VAL A 351 -24.72 17.83 -1.71
N ALA A 352 -25.61 16.97 -2.20
CA ALA A 352 -25.77 15.62 -1.69
C ALA A 352 -24.57 14.72 -2.10
N ALA A 353 -24.34 13.64 -1.32
CA ALA A 353 -23.20 12.75 -1.45
C ALA A 353 -23.04 12.15 -2.86
N GLU A 354 -24.13 11.77 -3.52
CA GLU A 354 -24.13 11.26 -4.90
C GLU A 354 -23.55 12.28 -5.90
N ILE A 355 -23.79 13.58 -5.69
CA ILE A 355 -23.25 14.65 -6.55
C ILE A 355 -21.75 14.80 -6.31
N VAL A 356 -21.29 14.71 -5.07
CA VAL A 356 -19.85 14.74 -4.74
C VAL A 356 -19.14 13.55 -5.40
N VAL A 357 -19.72 12.35 -5.33
CA VAL A 357 -19.18 11.15 -6.00
C VAL A 357 -19.20 11.30 -7.52
N ALA A 358 -20.27 11.85 -8.10
CA ALA A 358 -20.34 12.12 -9.54
C ALA A 358 -19.24 13.10 -9.98
N CYS A 359 -19.03 14.19 -9.22
CA CYS A 359 -17.96 15.14 -9.48
C CYS A 359 -16.57 14.51 -9.36
N SER A 360 -16.34 13.66 -8.33
CA SER A 360 -15.09 12.94 -8.18
C SER A 360 -14.82 12.00 -9.37
N THR A 361 -15.85 11.27 -9.81
CA THR A 361 -15.78 10.38 -10.98
C THR A 361 -15.47 11.17 -12.26
N ALA A 362 -16.11 12.33 -12.44
CA ALA A 362 -15.85 13.21 -13.58
C ALA A 362 -14.41 13.77 -13.59
N VAL A 363 -13.89 14.17 -12.42
CA VAL A 363 -12.50 14.61 -12.27
C VAL A 363 -11.53 13.49 -12.64
N ILE A 364 -11.74 12.28 -12.13
CA ILE A 364 -10.88 11.12 -12.44
C ILE A 364 -10.95 10.78 -13.94
N ALA A 365 -12.15 10.79 -14.55
CA ALA A 365 -12.35 10.54 -15.97
C ALA A 365 -11.64 11.60 -16.85
N ALA A 366 -11.72 12.87 -16.48
CA ALA A 366 -11.03 13.95 -17.17
C ALA A 366 -9.50 13.80 -17.09
N LEU A 367 -8.97 13.44 -15.92
CA LEU A 367 -7.55 13.16 -15.72
C LEU A 367 -7.07 11.95 -16.54
N LEU A 368 -7.85 10.87 -16.58
CA LEU A 368 -7.58 9.73 -17.45
C LEU A 368 -7.55 10.15 -18.91
N ALA A 369 -8.53 10.93 -19.38
CA ALA A 369 -8.58 11.43 -20.75
C ALA A 369 -7.33 12.28 -21.08
N LEU A 370 -6.91 13.16 -20.18
CA LEU A 370 -5.67 13.96 -20.35
C LEU A 370 -4.43 13.06 -20.45
N ILE A 371 -4.32 12.03 -19.63
CA ILE A 371 -3.23 11.05 -19.66
C ILE A 371 -3.23 10.31 -21.01
N GLU A 372 -4.40 9.86 -21.49
CA GLU A 372 -4.54 9.11 -22.75
C GLU A 372 -4.20 9.99 -23.98
N ILE A 373 -4.74 11.21 -24.04
CA ILE A 373 -4.46 12.17 -25.12
C ILE A 373 -2.97 12.50 -25.18
N ASN A 374 -2.35 12.75 -24.04
CA ASN A 374 -0.93 13.05 -23.96
C ASN A 374 -0.07 11.89 -24.49
N ALA A 375 -0.43 10.67 -24.16
CA ALA A 375 0.27 9.48 -24.64
C ALA A 375 0.03 9.20 -26.13
N TRP A 376 -1.18 9.44 -26.63
CA TRP A 376 -1.47 9.30 -28.07
C TRP A 376 -0.65 10.28 -28.90
N ARG A 377 -0.57 11.55 -28.49
CA ARG A 377 0.25 12.60 -29.17
C ARG A 377 1.72 12.25 -29.25
N VAL A 378 2.23 11.46 -28.33
CA VAL A 378 3.63 10.99 -28.37
C VAL A 378 3.81 9.86 -29.37
N ARG A 379 2.86 8.90 -29.40
CA ARG A 379 2.90 7.77 -30.34
C ARG A 379 2.74 8.20 -31.79
N SER A 380 1.95 9.23 -32.07
CA SER A 380 1.70 9.74 -33.39
C SER A 380 2.85 10.60 -33.99
N ARG A 381 3.89 10.90 -33.20
CA ARG A 381 5.07 11.66 -33.63
C ARG A 381 6.29 10.79 -33.94
N HIS A 382 6.17 9.49 -33.73
CA HIS A 382 7.15 8.44 -34.04
C HIS A 382 6.59 7.46 -35.06
#